data_526a54dd7efa7eb1dffcc9d497806695
#
_entry.id   526a54dd7efa7eb1dffcc9d497806695
#
_cell.length_a   1.000
_cell.length_b   1.000
_cell.length_c   1.000
_cell.angle_alpha   90.00
_cell.angle_beta   90.00
_cell.angle_gamma   90.00
#
_symmetry.space_group_name_H-M   'P 1'
#
loop_
_entity.id
_entity.type
_entity.pdbx_description
1 polymer ?
#
loop_
_entity_poly.entity_id
_entity_poly.type
_entity_poly.pdbx_seq_one_letter_code
_entity_poly.pdbx_strand_id
1 'polypeptide(L)'
;MTSSLNVPAMSRADGPRADVCVVGAGPAGLALTLMLLRSGVGVTLVERSTGLRRDFYGEILQPGGQRVLDELGVLAAARARGARELGGFQVLQDERVLLDIDYRRLTPPYDCLLALPQRHLLDELLTACRALPGFTFLEGHRVCALVREDERITGVVARRHDGGTTTVRTGVVVGADGRHSRTRMLARIDAGRREVFDQDVAWFSLPAPGRATGAVRVHRTGHGALLVHDAHPDRLRVGWTLPHRTWNLVAVRGIDDIRQELAAMLPGFADLIHEHLRTLSDLTLLDVFAAQADRWVDDGLLLVGDSAHTHGPIGAQGINLALQDAAAAHPVLLDAVRAGDASRTRLLPYERRRRPAAATVHRIQRVQAKALLGRSGPVVTRLRSRAAAVVTRSRVGERITHRIAHGPDPATVRTDLFTAPAPRTPQASQAPRAARSRA
;
A
#
# COMPACT_ATOMS: atom_id res chain seq x y z
N MET A 1 -26.89 25.99 -15.40
CA MET A 1 -26.88 25.45 -16.78
C MET A 1 -26.12 24.13 -16.73
N THR A 2 -26.84 23.04 -16.57
CA THR A 2 -26.31 21.66 -16.48
C THR A 2 -26.15 21.14 -17.91
N SER A 3 -24.91 21.11 -18.40
CA SER A 3 -24.58 20.48 -19.68
C SER A 3 -24.69 18.97 -19.52
N SER A 4 -25.78 18.41 -20.00
CA SER A 4 -25.95 16.97 -20.20
C SER A 4 -24.99 16.55 -21.30
N LEU A 5 -23.91 15.85 -20.92
CA LEU A 5 -23.04 15.15 -21.86
C LEU A 5 -23.85 14.07 -22.56
N ASN A 6 -24.16 14.33 -23.81
CA ASN A 6 -24.80 13.40 -24.71
C ASN A 6 -23.83 12.22 -24.94
N VAL A 7 -24.10 11.07 -24.30
CA VAL A 7 -23.38 9.84 -24.54
C VAL A 7 -23.91 9.28 -25.89
N PRO A 8 -23.11 9.19 -26.95
CA PRO A 8 -23.56 8.65 -28.22
C PRO A 8 -24.04 7.21 -28.03
N ALA A 9 -25.14 6.86 -28.69
CA ALA A 9 -25.69 5.51 -28.70
C ALA A 9 -24.59 4.51 -29.10
N MET A 10 -24.24 3.64 -28.15
CA MET A 10 -23.13 2.70 -28.29
C MET A 10 -23.48 1.63 -29.33
N SER A 11 -22.65 1.55 -30.37
CA SER A 11 -22.58 0.40 -31.25
C SER A 11 -22.40 -0.88 -30.40
N ARG A 12 -23.17 -1.92 -30.72
CA ARG A 12 -23.06 -3.28 -30.16
C ARG A 12 -21.77 -3.99 -30.64
N ALA A 13 -20.62 -3.38 -30.50
CA ALA A 13 -19.36 -4.08 -30.65
C ALA A 13 -19.06 -4.79 -29.32
N ASP A 14 -19.20 -6.13 -29.32
CA ASP A 14 -18.88 -6.99 -28.19
C ASP A 14 -17.40 -6.77 -27.77
N GLY A 15 -17.19 -5.98 -26.73
CA GLY A 15 -15.91 -5.88 -26.04
C GLY A 15 -15.60 -7.16 -25.26
N PRO A 16 -14.40 -7.32 -24.72
CA PRO A 16 -14.02 -8.52 -23.96
C PRO A 16 -15.01 -8.77 -22.82
N ARG A 17 -15.49 -10.00 -22.72
CA ARG A 17 -16.32 -10.48 -21.62
C ARG A 17 -15.42 -11.18 -20.61
N ALA A 18 -15.50 -10.81 -19.35
CA ALA A 18 -14.77 -11.43 -18.27
C ALA A 18 -15.72 -11.76 -17.11
N ASP A 19 -15.38 -12.73 -16.27
CA ASP A 19 -16.14 -12.99 -15.05
C ASP A 19 -16.00 -11.82 -14.08
N VAL A 20 -14.77 -11.30 -13.94
CA VAL A 20 -14.43 -10.17 -13.08
C VAL A 20 -13.61 -9.13 -13.84
N CYS A 21 -13.98 -7.85 -13.69
CA CYS A 21 -13.19 -6.72 -14.16
C CYS A 21 -12.53 -6.02 -12.96
N VAL A 22 -11.21 -6.06 -12.88
CA VAL A 22 -10.43 -5.36 -11.82
C VAL A 22 -9.91 -4.04 -12.38
N VAL A 23 -10.19 -2.93 -11.68
CA VAL A 23 -9.75 -1.60 -12.08
C VAL A 23 -8.61 -1.16 -11.16
N GLY A 24 -7.39 -1.06 -11.71
CA GLY A 24 -6.17 -0.66 -11.02
C GLY A 24 -5.19 -1.81 -10.78
N ALA A 25 -3.98 -1.71 -11.35
CA ALA A 25 -2.88 -2.66 -11.20
C ALA A 25 -1.96 -2.31 -10.02
N GLY A 26 -2.54 -1.92 -8.87
CA GLY A 26 -1.84 -1.77 -7.60
C GLY A 26 -1.69 -3.12 -6.87
N PRO A 27 -1.08 -3.10 -5.65
CA PRO A 27 -0.87 -4.34 -4.88
C PRO A 27 -2.16 -5.14 -4.63
N ALA A 28 -3.27 -4.48 -4.27
CA ALA A 28 -4.56 -5.15 -4.08
C ALA A 28 -5.10 -5.74 -5.39
N GLY A 29 -5.10 -4.94 -6.47
CA GLY A 29 -5.69 -5.36 -7.75
C GLY A 29 -4.95 -6.53 -8.36
N LEU A 30 -3.61 -6.49 -8.42
CA LEU A 30 -2.81 -7.57 -8.98
C LEU A 30 -2.85 -8.84 -8.11
N ALA A 31 -2.75 -8.71 -6.76
CA ALA A 31 -2.84 -9.86 -5.88
C ALA A 31 -4.21 -10.56 -5.99
N LEU A 32 -5.30 -9.79 -6.03
CA LEU A 32 -6.65 -10.33 -6.21
C LEU A 32 -6.82 -10.97 -7.59
N THR A 33 -6.33 -10.32 -8.65
CA THR A 33 -6.32 -10.87 -10.01
C THR A 33 -5.63 -12.24 -10.04
N LEU A 34 -4.45 -12.35 -9.42
CA LEU A 34 -3.71 -13.61 -9.37
C LEU A 34 -4.50 -14.71 -8.63
N MET A 35 -5.13 -14.38 -7.49
CA MET A 35 -5.95 -15.34 -6.73
C MET A 35 -7.15 -15.84 -7.55
N LEU A 36 -7.87 -14.92 -8.22
CA LEU A 36 -9.03 -15.24 -9.06
C LEU A 36 -8.63 -16.13 -10.24
N LEU A 37 -7.57 -15.77 -10.96
CA LEU A 37 -7.05 -16.57 -12.08
C LEU A 37 -6.66 -17.98 -11.65
N ARG A 38 -5.99 -18.12 -10.50
CA ARG A 38 -5.64 -19.44 -9.92
C ARG A 38 -6.85 -20.28 -9.55
N SER A 39 -7.98 -19.62 -9.30
CA SER A 39 -9.27 -20.27 -9.02
C SER A 39 -10.10 -20.53 -10.29
N GLY A 40 -9.51 -20.32 -11.48
CA GLY A 40 -10.17 -20.56 -12.77
C GLY A 40 -11.14 -19.47 -13.21
N VAL A 41 -11.10 -18.29 -12.59
CA VAL A 41 -11.96 -17.14 -12.93
C VAL A 41 -11.27 -16.29 -14.00
N GLY A 42 -11.98 -15.95 -15.06
CA GLY A 42 -11.53 -15.05 -16.13
C GLY A 42 -11.50 -13.59 -15.65
N VAL A 43 -10.34 -12.92 -15.75
CA VAL A 43 -10.15 -11.56 -15.24
C VAL A 43 -9.67 -10.62 -16.34
N THR A 44 -10.37 -9.50 -16.51
CA THR A 44 -9.84 -8.33 -17.21
C THR A 44 -9.34 -7.30 -16.21
N LEU A 45 -8.05 -7.02 -16.24
CA LEU A 45 -7.39 -5.98 -15.44
C LEU A 45 -7.23 -4.70 -16.26
N VAL A 46 -7.72 -3.56 -15.75
CA VAL A 46 -7.64 -2.25 -16.40
C VAL A 46 -6.69 -1.35 -15.61
N GLU A 47 -5.64 -0.82 -16.24
CA GLU A 47 -4.70 0.12 -15.62
C GLU A 47 -4.52 1.36 -16.50
N ARG A 48 -4.61 2.54 -15.86
CA ARG A 48 -4.50 3.84 -16.56
C ARG A 48 -3.11 4.17 -17.04
N SER A 49 -2.09 3.70 -16.34
CA SER A 49 -0.69 4.00 -16.63
C SER A 49 -0.15 3.04 -17.68
N THR A 50 0.78 3.52 -18.51
CA THR A 50 1.65 2.68 -19.33
C THR A 50 2.90 2.35 -18.51
N GLY A 51 3.09 1.08 -18.19
CA GLY A 51 4.10 0.64 -17.24
C GLY A 51 3.66 0.77 -15.76
N LEU A 52 4.16 -0.14 -14.93
CA LEU A 52 3.88 -0.16 -13.49
C LEU A 52 4.90 0.69 -12.69
N ARG A 53 5.52 1.67 -13.33
CA ARG A 53 6.47 2.56 -12.66
C ARG A 53 5.73 3.47 -11.70
N ARG A 54 5.91 3.22 -10.42
CA ARG A 54 5.41 4.05 -9.32
C ARG A 54 6.61 4.39 -8.45
N ASP A 55 7.26 5.49 -8.76
CA ASP A 55 8.28 6.04 -7.89
C ASP A 55 7.60 6.68 -6.67
N PHE A 56 8.17 6.54 -5.49
CA PHE A 56 7.71 7.17 -4.23
C PHE A 56 6.38 6.70 -3.62
N TYR A 57 5.88 5.52 -3.97
CA TYR A 57 4.82 4.85 -3.20
C TYR A 57 5.41 3.93 -2.13
N GLY A 58 4.62 3.60 -1.08
CA GLY A 58 5.07 2.82 0.05
C GLY A 58 5.93 1.60 -0.36
N GLU A 59 7.07 1.44 0.29
CA GLU A 59 8.03 0.36 0.00
C GLU A 59 8.13 -0.65 1.14
N ILE A 60 7.59 -0.31 2.32
CA ILE A 60 7.72 -1.17 3.50
C ILE A 60 6.55 -2.15 3.57
N LEU A 61 6.88 -3.43 3.53
CA LEU A 61 5.95 -4.52 3.78
C LEU A 61 6.04 -4.96 5.24
N GLN A 62 4.91 -4.99 5.90
CA GLN A 62 4.73 -5.60 7.20
C GLN A 62 4.70 -7.13 7.09
N PRO A 63 4.99 -7.89 8.15
CA PRO A 63 4.91 -9.35 8.20
C PRO A 63 3.62 -9.94 7.62
N GLY A 64 2.47 -9.35 7.92
CA GLY A 64 1.19 -9.83 7.39
C GLY A 64 1.07 -9.73 5.87
N GLY A 65 1.62 -8.66 5.27
CA GLY A 65 1.69 -8.53 3.81
C GLY A 65 2.70 -9.47 3.18
N GLN A 66 3.85 -9.68 3.83
CA GLN A 66 4.85 -10.66 3.39
C GLN A 66 4.24 -12.07 3.34
N ARG A 67 3.48 -12.46 4.36
CA ARG A 67 2.79 -13.75 4.39
C ARG A 67 1.83 -13.94 3.21
N VAL A 68 0.99 -12.96 2.92
CA VAL A 68 0.06 -13.04 1.77
C VAL A 68 0.83 -13.24 0.46
N LEU A 69 1.94 -12.54 0.25
CA LEU A 69 2.77 -12.67 -0.94
C LEU A 69 3.52 -13.99 -1.01
N ASP A 70 3.90 -14.53 0.12
CA ASP A 70 4.55 -15.84 0.22
C ASP A 70 3.55 -16.97 -0.08
N GLU A 71 2.36 -16.93 0.52
CA GLU A 71 1.25 -17.83 0.20
C GLU A 71 0.86 -17.77 -1.30
N LEU A 72 1.07 -16.61 -1.95
CA LEU A 72 0.95 -16.45 -3.40
C LEU A 72 2.20 -16.89 -4.18
N GLY A 73 3.27 -17.32 -3.52
CA GLY A 73 4.50 -17.77 -4.16
C GLY A 73 5.26 -16.71 -4.95
N VAL A 74 5.02 -15.40 -4.68
CA VAL A 74 5.66 -14.29 -5.40
C VAL A 74 6.70 -13.55 -4.55
N LEU A 75 6.69 -13.75 -3.22
CA LEU A 75 7.58 -13.01 -2.31
C LEU A 75 9.06 -13.27 -2.58
N ALA A 76 9.45 -14.53 -2.77
CA ALA A 76 10.84 -14.92 -2.99
C ALA A 76 11.41 -14.28 -4.26
N ALA A 77 10.68 -14.32 -5.38
CA ALA A 77 11.08 -13.72 -6.65
C ALA A 77 11.19 -12.20 -6.53
N ALA A 78 10.21 -11.54 -5.89
CA ALA A 78 10.24 -10.10 -5.66
C ALA A 78 11.43 -9.67 -4.79
N ARG A 79 11.76 -10.44 -3.74
CA ARG A 79 12.96 -10.20 -2.90
C ARG A 79 14.26 -10.37 -3.69
N ALA A 80 14.34 -11.36 -4.56
CA ALA A 80 15.53 -11.61 -5.38
C ALA A 80 15.84 -10.45 -6.35
N ARG A 81 14.84 -9.66 -6.75
CA ARG A 81 15.04 -8.43 -7.54
C ARG A 81 15.62 -7.27 -6.72
N GLY A 82 15.70 -7.41 -5.42
CA GLY A 82 16.29 -6.47 -4.50
C GLY A 82 15.31 -5.99 -3.43
N ALA A 83 15.69 -6.24 -2.17
CA ALA A 83 14.97 -5.81 -0.99
C ALA A 83 15.96 -5.59 0.17
N ARG A 84 15.52 -4.87 1.21
CA ARG A 84 16.27 -4.68 2.45
C ARG A 84 15.43 -5.13 3.64
N GLU A 85 16.00 -6.01 4.48
CA GLU A 85 15.41 -6.39 5.74
C GLU A 85 15.71 -5.33 6.80
N LEU A 86 14.67 -4.90 7.51
CA LEU A 86 14.75 -3.92 8.56
C LEU A 86 14.30 -4.57 9.86
N GLY A 87 15.23 -4.68 10.84
CA GLY A 87 14.99 -5.42 12.08
C GLY A 87 14.06 -4.73 13.07
N GLY A 88 13.70 -3.46 12.85
CA GLY A 88 12.88 -2.75 13.81
C GLY A 88 12.38 -1.38 13.36
N PHE A 89 11.65 -0.75 14.27
CA PHE A 89 11.17 0.61 14.15
C PHE A 89 11.60 1.42 15.37
N GLN A 90 12.29 2.53 15.16
CA GLN A 90 12.86 3.38 16.20
C GLN A 90 12.33 4.81 16.09
N VAL A 91 12.09 5.44 17.24
CA VAL A 91 11.86 6.88 17.37
C VAL A 91 13.01 7.49 18.15
N LEU A 92 13.65 8.47 17.55
CA LEU A 92 14.78 9.18 18.13
C LEU A 92 14.43 10.64 18.34
N GLN A 93 15.02 11.23 19.37
CA GLN A 93 15.02 12.68 19.58
C GLN A 93 16.40 13.06 20.11
N ASP A 94 17.10 13.97 19.42
CA ASP A 94 18.46 14.38 19.76
C ASP A 94 19.37 13.17 20.00
N GLU A 95 19.37 12.22 19.04
CA GLU A 95 20.10 10.94 19.04
C GLU A 95 19.69 9.96 20.16
N ARG A 96 18.75 10.32 21.02
CA ARG A 96 18.22 9.42 22.06
C ARG A 96 17.09 8.57 21.52
N VAL A 97 17.17 7.27 21.70
CA VAL A 97 16.09 6.36 21.38
C VAL A 97 14.95 6.51 22.41
N LEU A 98 13.80 7.00 21.96
CA LEU A 98 12.58 7.14 22.75
C LEU A 98 11.69 5.91 22.70
N LEU A 99 11.67 5.23 21.54
CA LEU A 99 10.90 4.01 21.29
C LEU A 99 11.75 3.09 20.43
N ASP A 100 11.80 1.82 20.79
CA ASP A 100 12.48 0.77 20.03
C ASP A 100 11.56 -0.46 19.96
N ILE A 101 11.14 -0.79 18.75
CA ILE A 101 10.29 -1.95 18.45
C ILE A 101 11.13 -2.93 17.64
N ASP A 102 11.54 -4.02 18.26
CA ASP A 102 12.34 -5.08 17.66
C ASP A 102 11.44 -6.14 17.02
N TYR A 103 11.39 -6.14 15.69
CA TYR A 103 10.59 -7.11 14.91
C TYR A 103 11.20 -8.52 14.93
N ARG A 104 12.53 -8.66 15.21
CA ARG A 104 13.21 -9.96 15.31
C ARG A 104 12.69 -10.82 16.46
N ARG A 105 11.85 -10.24 17.34
CA ARG A 105 11.13 -10.94 18.41
C ARG A 105 9.82 -11.59 17.92
N LEU A 106 9.41 -11.32 16.69
CA LEU A 106 8.28 -12.00 16.07
C LEU A 106 8.68 -13.41 15.63
N THR A 107 7.69 -14.24 15.35
CA THR A 107 7.92 -15.62 14.89
C THR A 107 8.42 -15.64 13.44
N PRO A 108 9.59 -16.27 13.15
CA PRO A 108 10.05 -16.49 11.79
C PRO A 108 9.02 -17.26 10.95
N PRO A 109 9.02 -17.10 9.60
CA PRO A 109 10.00 -16.37 8.79
C PRO A 109 9.68 -14.87 8.63
N TYR A 110 8.61 -14.34 9.24
CA TYR A 110 8.16 -12.97 9.06
C TYR A 110 8.53 -12.11 10.29
N ASP A 111 9.81 -12.10 10.63
CA ASP A 111 10.39 -11.44 11.79
C ASP A 111 11.13 -10.14 11.44
N CYS A 112 10.78 -9.49 10.34
CA CYS A 112 11.34 -8.22 9.92
C CYS A 112 10.32 -7.39 9.13
N LEU A 113 10.56 -6.09 9.04
CA LEU A 113 10.00 -5.26 7.99
C LEU A 113 10.80 -5.47 6.71
N LEU A 114 10.15 -5.47 5.57
CA LEU A 114 10.83 -5.62 4.29
C LEU A 114 10.66 -4.34 3.46
N ALA A 115 11.76 -3.61 3.25
CA ALA A 115 11.79 -2.52 2.28
C ALA A 115 11.98 -3.13 0.89
N LEU A 116 10.91 -3.17 0.12
CA LEU A 116 10.83 -3.73 -1.22
C LEU A 116 10.30 -2.67 -2.19
N PRO A 117 11.07 -2.25 -3.21
CA PRO A 117 10.57 -1.35 -4.22
C PRO A 117 9.26 -1.85 -4.82
N GLN A 118 8.22 -1.04 -4.77
CA GLN A 118 6.86 -1.49 -5.16
C GLN A 118 6.83 -2.04 -6.59
N ARG A 119 7.65 -1.49 -7.52
CA ARG A 119 7.76 -1.97 -8.89
C ARG A 119 8.15 -3.46 -8.96
N HIS A 120 9.10 -3.92 -8.12
CA HIS A 120 9.53 -5.33 -8.09
C HIS A 120 8.37 -6.26 -7.72
N LEU A 121 7.56 -5.84 -6.73
CA LEU A 121 6.36 -6.57 -6.33
C LEU A 121 5.31 -6.62 -7.45
N LEU A 122 5.02 -5.47 -8.06
CA LEU A 122 3.99 -5.37 -9.09
C LEU A 122 4.39 -6.13 -10.35
N ASP A 123 5.66 -6.07 -10.76
CA ASP A 123 6.18 -6.82 -11.91
C ASP A 123 6.07 -8.33 -11.70
N GLU A 124 6.40 -8.85 -10.49
CA GLU A 124 6.27 -10.28 -10.19
C GLU A 124 4.81 -10.73 -10.17
N LEU A 125 3.93 -9.95 -9.56
CA LEU A 125 2.49 -10.24 -9.56
C LEU A 125 1.92 -10.24 -10.99
N LEU A 126 2.29 -9.26 -11.81
CA LEU A 126 1.84 -9.18 -13.20
C LEU A 126 2.39 -10.32 -14.05
N THR A 127 3.67 -10.68 -13.87
CA THR A 127 4.29 -11.83 -14.53
C THR A 127 3.55 -13.13 -14.19
N ALA A 128 3.23 -13.33 -12.91
CA ALA A 128 2.44 -14.47 -12.46
C ALA A 128 1.02 -14.50 -13.06
N CYS A 129 0.36 -13.34 -13.18
CA CYS A 129 -0.94 -13.24 -13.84
C CYS A 129 -0.88 -13.58 -15.33
N ARG A 130 0.14 -13.07 -16.04
CA ARG A 130 0.32 -13.31 -17.48
C ARG A 130 0.58 -14.77 -17.84
N ALA A 131 1.08 -15.56 -16.89
CA ALA A 131 1.33 -17.00 -17.07
C ALA A 131 0.05 -17.85 -16.97
N LEU A 132 -1.10 -17.27 -16.60
CA LEU A 132 -2.34 -17.99 -16.38
C LEU A 132 -3.36 -17.72 -17.49
N PRO A 133 -4.15 -18.74 -17.87
CA PRO A 133 -5.24 -18.54 -18.84
C PRO A 133 -6.33 -17.64 -18.26
N GLY A 134 -7.12 -17.04 -19.16
CA GLY A 134 -8.24 -16.16 -18.77
C GLY A 134 -7.82 -14.76 -18.31
N PHE A 135 -6.55 -14.39 -18.44
CA PHE A 135 -6.06 -13.07 -18.11
C PHE A 135 -6.06 -12.14 -19.32
N THR A 136 -6.75 -11.01 -19.20
CA THR A 136 -6.68 -9.89 -20.15
C THR A 136 -6.18 -8.64 -19.44
N PHE A 137 -5.18 -7.96 -20.02
CA PHE A 137 -4.61 -6.73 -19.47
C PHE A 137 -4.84 -5.54 -20.41
N LEU A 138 -5.64 -4.58 -19.97
CA LEU A 138 -5.87 -3.31 -20.64
C LEU A 138 -5.00 -2.23 -20.01
N GLU A 139 -3.73 -2.22 -20.41
CA GLU A 139 -2.74 -1.22 -20.01
C GLU A 139 -2.98 0.11 -20.73
N GLY A 140 -2.71 1.24 -20.08
CA GLY A 140 -2.92 2.58 -20.64
C GLY A 140 -4.39 2.97 -20.81
N HIS A 141 -5.31 2.24 -20.13
CA HIS A 141 -6.75 2.45 -20.21
C HIS A 141 -7.30 3.03 -18.91
N ARG A 142 -7.90 4.21 -18.98
CA ARG A 142 -8.54 4.88 -17.86
C ARG A 142 -10.05 4.64 -17.86
N VAL A 143 -10.59 4.06 -16.81
CA VAL A 143 -12.04 3.93 -16.64
C VAL A 143 -12.68 5.31 -16.60
N CYS A 144 -13.69 5.53 -17.47
CA CYS A 144 -14.40 6.80 -17.61
C CYS A 144 -15.89 6.71 -17.29
N ALA A 145 -16.49 5.51 -17.37
CA ALA A 145 -17.89 5.27 -16.98
C ALA A 145 -18.07 3.84 -16.45
N LEU A 146 -19.13 3.62 -15.67
CA LEU A 146 -19.64 2.31 -15.30
C LEU A 146 -20.80 1.96 -16.24
N VAL A 147 -20.84 0.72 -16.70
CA VAL A 147 -21.99 0.17 -17.42
C VAL A 147 -23.00 -0.32 -16.40
N ARG A 148 -24.28 0.03 -16.57
CA ARG A 148 -25.36 -0.38 -15.67
C ARG A 148 -26.48 -1.01 -16.45
N GLU A 149 -27.11 -1.99 -15.86
CA GLU A 149 -28.36 -2.62 -16.27
C GLU A 149 -29.24 -2.72 -15.03
N ASP A 150 -30.41 -2.12 -15.05
CA ASP A 150 -31.38 -2.10 -13.93
C ASP A 150 -30.68 -1.75 -12.57
N GLU A 151 -29.95 -0.61 -12.52
CA GLU A 151 -29.18 -0.15 -11.37
C GLU A 151 -27.94 -1.01 -11.02
N ARG A 152 -27.83 -2.25 -11.45
CA ARG A 152 -26.69 -3.12 -11.25
C ARG A 152 -25.52 -2.70 -12.14
N ILE A 153 -24.31 -2.70 -11.59
CA ILE A 153 -23.08 -2.48 -12.36
C ILE A 153 -22.71 -3.78 -13.08
N THR A 154 -22.64 -3.71 -14.42
CA THR A 154 -22.38 -4.86 -15.30
C THR A 154 -21.14 -4.67 -16.17
N GLY A 155 -20.32 -3.65 -15.89
CA GLY A 155 -19.09 -3.41 -16.62
C GLY A 155 -18.52 -2.02 -16.45
N VAL A 156 -17.49 -1.76 -17.25
CA VAL A 156 -16.80 -0.46 -17.30
C VAL A 156 -16.59 -0.02 -18.76
N VAL A 157 -16.55 1.29 -18.98
CA VAL A 157 -16.04 1.89 -20.21
C VAL A 157 -14.66 2.46 -19.88
N ALA A 158 -13.65 1.99 -20.59
CA ALA A 158 -12.27 2.43 -20.44
C ALA A 158 -11.79 3.17 -21.69
N ARG A 159 -11.11 4.30 -21.52
CA ARG A 159 -10.56 5.12 -22.60
C ARG A 159 -9.06 4.97 -22.62
N ARG A 160 -8.51 4.65 -23.78
CA ARG A 160 -7.08 4.63 -24.05
C ARG A 160 -6.53 6.05 -24.23
N HIS A 161 -5.23 6.25 -24.04
CA HIS A 161 -4.60 7.58 -24.19
C HIS A 161 -4.77 8.18 -25.59
N ASP A 162 -4.85 7.36 -26.64
CA ASP A 162 -5.08 7.78 -28.03
C ASP A 162 -6.55 8.14 -28.36
N GLY A 163 -7.43 8.07 -27.36
CA GLY A 163 -8.84 8.42 -27.48
C GLY A 163 -9.78 7.25 -27.77
N GLY A 164 -9.26 6.05 -28.11
CA GLY A 164 -10.08 4.84 -28.30
C GLY A 164 -10.79 4.43 -27.01
N THR A 165 -12.02 3.91 -27.11
CA THR A 165 -12.79 3.40 -25.99
C THR A 165 -13.02 1.90 -26.11
N THR A 166 -12.90 1.20 -24.97
CA THR A 166 -13.18 -0.23 -24.84
C THR A 166 -14.24 -0.43 -23.77
N THR A 167 -15.30 -1.15 -24.06
CA THR A 167 -16.28 -1.56 -23.07
C THR A 167 -15.95 -2.96 -22.60
N VAL A 168 -15.81 -3.15 -21.28
CA VAL A 168 -15.63 -4.46 -20.65
C VAL A 168 -16.92 -4.82 -19.95
N ARG A 169 -17.58 -5.87 -20.39
CA ARG A 169 -18.75 -6.44 -19.70
C ARG A 169 -18.31 -7.54 -18.73
N THR A 170 -18.90 -7.56 -17.55
CA THR A 170 -18.47 -8.46 -16.46
C THR A 170 -19.60 -8.76 -15.49
N GLY A 171 -19.49 -9.88 -14.77
CA GLY A 171 -20.40 -10.21 -13.67
C GLY A 171 -20.22 -9.30 -12.45
N VAL A 172 -18.97 -8.85 -12.18
CA VAL A 172 -18.65 -7.95 -11.08
C VAL A 172 -17.43 -7.06 -11.41
N VAL A 173 -17.51 -5.79 -11.04
CA VAL A 173 -16.40 -4.83 -11.10
C VAL A 173 -15.73 -4.73 -9.74
N VAL A 174 -14.40 -4.79 -9.71
CA VAL A 174 -13.61 -4.55 -8.51
C VAL A 174 -12.84 -3.24 -8.65
N GLY A 175 -13.15 -2.27 -7.81
CA GLY A 175 -12.39 -1.01 -7.72
C GLY A 175 -11.16 -1.18 -6.84
N ALA A 176 -9.97 -1.19 -7.46
CA ALA A 176 -8.65 -1.25 -6.82
C ALA A 176 -7.76 -0.07 -7.24
N ASP A 177 -8.37 1.04 -7.67
CA ASP A 177 -7.77 2.19 -8.33
C ASP A 177 -7.29 3.29 -7.35
N GLY A 178 -7.14 2.93 -6.07
CA GLY A 178 -6.39 3.67 -5.08
C GLY A 178 -7.15 4.84 -4.44
N ARG A 179 -6.40 5.71 -3.71
CA ARG A 179 -6.94 6.77 -2.84
C ARG A 179 -7.88 7.76 -3.53
N HIS A 180 -7.66 8.04 -4.79
CA HIS A 180 -8.51 8.90 -5.62
C HIS A 180 -9.36 8.07 -6.59
N SER A 181 -9.92 6.95 -6.11
CA SER A 181 -10.65 5.98 -6.90
C SER A 181 -11.72 6.62 -7.77
N ARG A 182 -11.55 6.49 -9.06
CA ARG A 182 -12.55 6.93 -10.03
C ARG A 182 -13.73 5.96 -10.08
N THR A 183 -13.48 4.68 -9.91
CA THR A 183 -14.52 3.65 -9.81
C THR A 183 -15.50 3.97 -8.70
N ARG A 184 -14.98 4.31 -7.49
CA ARG A 184 -15.81 4.74 -6.36
C ARG A 184 -16.63 6.00 -6.68
N MET A 185 -15.98 7.03 -7.28
CA MET A 185 -16.68 8.27 -7.65
C MET A 185 -17.77 8.04 -8.70
N LEU A 186 -17.52 7.21 -9.71
CA LEU A 186 -18.51 6.86 -10.72
C LEU A 186 -19.67 6.05 -10.14
N ALA A 187 -19.43 5.27 -9.10
CA ALA A 187 -20.46 4.56 -8.34
C ALA A 187 -21.23 5.46 -7.36
N ARG A 188 -20.91 6.76 -7.29
CA ARG A 188 -21.50 7.73 -6.36
C ARG A 188 -21.38 7.26 -4.89
N ILE A 189 -20.22 6.70 -4.55
CA ILE A 189 -19.88 6.31 -3.18
C ILE A 189 -18.98 7.39 -2.61
N ASP A 190 -19.44 8.06 -1.57
CA ASP A 190 -18.64 9.03 -0.85
C ASP A 190 -17.59 8.33 0.04
N ALA A 191 -16.48 9.00 0.27
CA ALA A 191 -15.41 8.50 1.12
C ALA A 191 -14.93 9.64 2.00
N GLY A 192 -15.72 10.02 2.96
CA GLY A 192 -15.47 11.16 3.84
C GLY A 192 -13.98 11.34 4.16
N ARG A 193 -13.33 12.28 3.45
CA ARG A 193 -11.93 12.63 3.69
C ARG A 193 -11.79 13.21 5.08
N ARG A 194 -10.86 12.66 5.86
CA ARG A 194 -10.52 13.14 7.20
C ARG A 194 -9.04 13.47 7.23
N GLU A 195 -8.72 14.66 7.65
CA GLU A 195 -7.35 15.01 8.00
C GLU A 195 -7.03 14.32 9.33
N VAL A 196 -6.21 13.29 9.29
CA VAL A 196 -5.83 12.49 10.48
C VAL A 196 -4.49 12.96 11.03
N PHE A 197 -3.71 13.60 10.18
CA PHE A 197 -2.40 14.17 10.48
C PHE A 197 -2.40 15.59 9.98
N ASP A 198 -2.01 16.53 10.81
CA ASP A 198 -1.85 17.94 10.40
C ASP A 198 -0.56 18.14 9.56
N GLN A 199 -0.14 17.10 8.82
CA GLN A 199 1.15 17.09 8.13
C GLN A 199 1.08 16.32 6.81
N ASP A 200 1.75 16.87 5.81
CA ASP A 200 2.13 16.20 4.56
C ASP A 200 3.53 15.61 4.69
N VAL A 201 3.95 14.78 3.75
CA VAL A 201 5.29 14.21 3.73
C VAL A 201 5.94 14.44 2.37
N ALA A 202 7.08 15.13 2.36
CA ALA A 202 7.94 15.24 1.19
C ALA A 202 8.97 14.09 1.21
N TRP A 203 8.95 13.24 0.18
CA TRP A 203 9.83 12.09 0.07
C TRP A 203 10.99 12.38 -0.87
N PHE A 204 12.18 11.91 -0.49
CA PHE A 204 13.36 11.88 -1.36
C PHE A 204 14.22 10.65 -1.07
N SER A 205 15.24 10.42 -1.90
CA SER A 205 16.09 9.25 -1.78
C SER A 205 17.55 9.63 -2.00
N LEU A 206 18.42 9.15 -1.12
CA LEU A 206 19.86 9.43 -1.14
C LEU A 206 20.63 8.13 -1.43
N PRO A 207 21.63 8.12 -2.35
CA PRO A 207 22.62 7.05 -2.39
C PRO A 207 23.36 6.98 -1.06
N ALA A 208 23.49 5.81 -0.45
CA ALA A 208 24.10 5.65 0.85
C ALA A 208 24.84 4.31 0.98
N PRO A 209 25.82 4.02 0.10
CA PRO A 209 26.56 2.77 0.15
C PRO A 209 27.30 2.63 1.49
N GLY A 210 27.15 1.46 2.12
CA GLY A 210 27.80 1.16 3.40
C GLY A 210 27.20 1.87 4.62
N ARG A 211 26.11 2.63 4.48
CA ARG A 211 25.53 3.45 5.57
C ARG A 211 24.11 3.00 5.93
N ALA A 212 23.87 1.69 5.90
CA ALA A 212 22.57 1.11 6.26
C ALA A 212 22.22 1.37 7.74
N THR A 213 20.96 1.66 8.00
CA THR A 213 20.43 1.90 9.36
C THR A 213 19.93 0.62 10.02
N GLY A 214 19.56 -0.39 9.22
CA GLY A 214 18.99 -1.67 9.67
C GLY A 214 17.60 -1.59 10.29
N ALA A 215 16.99 -0.40 10.30
CA ALA A 215 15.69 -0.14 10.91
C ALA A 215 14.97 1.01 10.20
N VAL A 216 13.65 1.11 10.42
CA VAL A 216 12.92 2.33 10.15
C VAL A 216 13.12 3.28 11.33
N ARG A 217 13.63 4.49 11.08
CA ARG A 217 13.89 5.49 12.10
C ARG A 217 13.06 6.74 11.88
N VAL A 218 12.46 7.25 12.96
CA VAL A 218 11.80 8.55 12.97
C VAL A 218 12.63 9.48 13.84
N HIS A 219 13.32 10.43 13.21
CA HIS A 219 14.09 11.47 13.89
C HIS A 219 13.15 12.66 14.18
N ARG A 220 12.91 12.92 15.46
CA ARG A 220 12.13 14.08 15.91
C ARG A 220 13.07 15.23 16.20
N THR A 221 12.74 16.38 15.67
CA THR A 221 13.47 17.63 15.89
C THR A 221 12.53 18.76 16.30
N GLY A 222 13.06 19.91 16.63
CA GLY A 222 12.27 21.13 16.89
C GLY A 222 11.50 21.64 15.64
N HIS A 223 11.94 21.23 14.44
CA HIS A 223 11.40 21.66 13.14
C HIS A 223 10.46 20.62 12.47
N GLY A 224 10.20 19.50 13.12
CA GLY A 224 9.37 18.43 12.57
C GLY A 224 9.96 17.06 12.76
N ALA A 225 9.62 16.13 11.89
CA ALA A 225 10.16 14.78 11.93
C ALA A 225 10.67 14.33 10.57
N LEU A 226 11.73 13.52 10.58
CA LEU A 226 12.24 12.79 9.42
C LEU A 226 12.05 11.30 9.63
N LEU A 227 11.39 10.64 8.69
CA LEU A 227 11.34 9.19 8.63
C LEU A 227 12.45 8.71 7.70
N VAL A 228 13.31 7.81 8.17
CA VAL A 228 14.47 7.31 7.43
C VAL A 228 14.45 5.79 7.43
N HIS A 229 14.66 5.18 6.29
CA HIS A 229 14.87 3.73 6.20
C HIS A 229 15.74 3.35 5.01
N ASP A 230 16.36 2.18 5.11
CA ASP A 230 17.15 1.63 4.02
C ASP A 230 16.25 1.20 2.86
N ALA A 231 16.72 1.39 1.64
CA ALA A 231 16.07 0.99 0.40
C ALA A 231 17.08 0.36 -0.57
N HIS A 232 16.58 -0.44 -1.52
CA HIS A 232 17.40 -1.06 -2.56
C HIS A 232 17.55 -0.12 -3.77
N PRO A 233 18.72 -0.10 -4.46
CA PRO A 233 20.03 -0.58 -4.04
C PRO A 233 20.77 0.48 -3.22
N ASP A 234 21.31 0.11 -2.06
CA ASP A 234 22.19 0.96 -1.21
C ASP A 234 21.76 2.44 -1.12
N ARG A 235 20.49 2.66 -0.83
CA ARG A 235 19.87 3.98 -0.71
C ARG A 235 19.21 4.15 0.64
N LEU A 236 19.06 5.40 1.06
CA LEU A 236 18.16 5.82 2.12
C LEU A 236 16.92 6.46 1.50
N ARG A 237 15.77 6.09 2.02
CA ARG A 237 14.51 6.82 1.82
C ARG A 237 14.31 7.75 2.99
N VAL A 238 14.06 9.01 2.68
CA VAL A 238 13.80 10.03 3.69
C VAL A 238 12.44 10.66 3.42
N GLY A 239 11.57 10.65 4.43
CA GLY A 239 10.28 11.33 4.45
C GLY A 239 10.32 12.51 5.41
N TRP A 240 10.22 13.71 4.90
CA TRP A 240 10.18 14.94 5.67
C TRP A 240 8.74 15.37 5.94
N THR A 241 8.36 15.49 7.20
CA THR A 241 7.02 15.91 7.58
C THR A 241 6.90 17.43 7.55
N LEU A 242 5.85 17.92 6.90
CA LEU A 242 5.53 19.33 6.73
C LEU A 242 4.10 19.61 7.20
N PRO A 243 3.79 20.78 7.77
CA PRO A 243 2.40 21.15 8.03
C PRO A 243 1.56 21.09 6.76
N HIS A 244 0.31 20.69 6.87
CA HIS A 244 -0.58 20.56 5.71
C HIS A 244 -0.62 21.83 4.87
N ARG A 245 -0.55 21.64 3.53
CA ARG A 245 -0.69 22.72 2.53
C ARG A 245 0.39 23.82 2.61
N THR A 246 1.50 23.56 3.30
CA THR A 246 2.60 24.54 3.39
C THR A 246 3.68 24.33 2.32
N TRP A 247 3.55 23.32 1.47
CA TRP A 247 4.56 23.02 0.45
C TRP A 247 4.94 24.22 -0.42
N ASN A 248 3.97 25.00 -0.88
CA ASN A 248 4.25 26.18 -1.71
C ASN A 248 5.09 27.23 -0.97
N LEU A 249 4.84 27.42 0.35
CA LEU A 249 5.61 28.33 1.18
C LEU A 249 7.03 27.83 1.41
N VAL A 250 7.19 26.51 1.54
CA VAL A 250 8.51 25.86 1.68
C VAL A 250 9.29 25.92 0.38
N ALA A 251 8.65 25.64 -0.74
CA ALA A 251 9.30 25.62 -2.07
C ALA A 251 9.82 27.00 -2.50
N VAL A 252 9.14 28.09 -2.10
CA VAL A 252 9.60 29.47 -2.40
C VAL A 252 10.95 29.81 -1.73
N ARG A 253 11.29 29.12 -0.61
CA ARG A 253 12.60 29.31 0.07
C ARG A 253 13.78 28.84 -0.75
N GLY A 254 13.52 28.01 -1.76
CA GLY A 254 14.56 27.41 -2.61
C GLY A 254 15.20 26.15 -2.01
N ILE A 255 15.92 25.42 -2.88
CA ILE A 255 16.49 24.13 -2.50
C ILE A 255 17.65 24.26 -1.52
N ASP A 256 18.39 25.37 -1.54
CA ASP A 256 19.54 25.55 -0.67
C ASP A 256 19.15 25.68 0.80
N ASP A 257 18.12 26.47 1.09
CA ASP A 257 17.57 26.59 2.46
C ASP A 257 16.98 25.28 2.93
N ILE A 258 16.23 24.59 2.08
CA ILE A 258 15.65 23.27 2.40
C ILE A 258 16.75 22.25 2.72
N ARG A 259 17.81 22.24 1.92
CA ARG A 259 18.98 21.36 2.09
C ARG A 259 19.70 21.61 3.43
N GLN A 260 19.90 22.87 3.78
CA GLN A 260 20.51 23.25 5.07
C GLN A 260 19.62 22.80 6.25
N GLU A 261 18.31 23.03 6.17
CA GLU A 261 17.36 22.59 7.20
C GLU A 261 17.39 21.06 7.38
N LEU A 262 17.30 20.31 6.27
CA LEU A 262 17.32 18.85 6.28
C LEU A 262 18.64 18.30 6.80
N ALA A 263 19.78 18.89 6.43
CA ALA A 263 21.09 18.51 6.93
C ALA A 263 21.22 18.76 8.44
N ALA A 264 20.69 19.86 8.95
CA ALA A 264 20.63 20.14 10.38
C ALA A 264 19.73 19.17 11.15
N MET A 265 18.61 18.73 10.53
CA MET A 265 17.69 17.73 11.12
C MET A 265 18.26 16.32 11.11
N LEU A 266 19.20 15.99 10.21
CA LEU A 266 19.78 14.66 10.02
C LEU A 266 21.31 14.75 9.86
N PRO A 267 22.03 15.18 10.91
CA PRO A 267 23.47 15.49 10.82
C PRO A 267 24.31 14.27 10.42
N GLY A 268 23.91 13.05 10.83
CA GLY A 268 24.59 11.82 10.44
C GLY A 268 24.59 11.54 8.93
N PHE A 269 23.80 12.25 8.11
CA PHE A 269 23.71 12.11 6.65
C PHE A 269 23.76 13.47 5.94
N ALA A 270 24.24 14.51 6.61
CA ALA A 270 24.29 15.87 6.07
C ALA A 270 25.10 15.96 4.77
N ASP A 271 26.20 15.23 4.71
CA ASP A 271 27.05 15.09 3.51
C ASP A 271 26.26 14.57 2.29
N LEU A 272 25.49 13.51 2.45
CA LEU A 272 24.66 12.94 1.37
C LEU A 272 23.52 13.89 0.95
N ILE A 273 22.95 14.62 1.91
CA ILE A 273 21.91 15.61 1.62
C ILE A 273 22.51 16.75 0.77
N HIS A 274 23.66 17.27 1.15
CA HIS A 274 24.34 18.34 0.40
C HIS A 274 24.76 17.90 -1.00
N GLU A 275 25.21 16.65 -1.16
CA GLU A 275 25.67 16.12 -2.43
C GLU A 275 24.54 15.77 -3.39
N HIS A 276 23.44 15.17 -2.90
CA HIS A 276 22.47 14.50 -3.75
C HIS A 276 21.09 15.16 -3.83
N LEU A 277 20.72 16.03 -2.88
CA LEU A 277 19.48 16.80 -2.96
C LEU A 277 19.75 18.12 -3.68
N ARG A 278 19.53 18.17 -4.99
CA ARG A 278 19.98 19.27 -5.85
C ARG A 278 18.88 20.23 -6.28
N THR A 279 17.66 19.70 -6.44
CA THR A 279 16.53 20.46 -7.00
C THR A 279 15.24 20.13 -6.24
N LEU A 280 14.25 21.00 -6.33
CA LEU A 280 12.91 20.73 -5.77
C LEU A 280 12.23 19.51 -6.41
N SER A 281 12.60 19.14 -7.64
CA SER A 281 12.07 17.94 -8.31
C SER A 281 12.58 16.63 -7.72
N ASP A 282 13.63 16.66 -6.88
CA ASP A 282 14.10 15.49 -6.13
C ASP A 282 13.16 15.16 -4.96
N LEU A 283 12.25 16.07 -4.61
CA LEU A 283 11.26 15.94 -3.56
C LEU A 283 9.89 15.62 -4.16
N THR A 284 9.27 14.55 -3.67
CA THR A 284 7.91 14.16 -4.07
C THR A 284 6.96 14.34 -2.89
N LEU A 285 6.00 15.25 -3.03
CA LEU A 285 5.01 15.50 -1.99
C LEU A 285 3.95 14.41 -1.97
N LEU A 286 3.72 13.84 -0.81
CA LEU A 286 2.59 12.95 -0.52
C LEU A 286 1.54 13.72 0.27
N ASP A 287 0.38 13.95 -0.34
CA ASP A 287 -0.82 14.45 0.36
C ASP A 287 -1.32 13.37 1.32
N VAL A 288 -1.20 13.62 2.62
CA VAL A 288 -1.52 12.66 3.67
C VAL A 288 -2.93 12.89 4.19
N PHE A 289 -3.82 11.95 3.92
CA PHE A 289 -5.18 11.94 4.46
C PHE A 289 -5.64 10.53 4.77
N ALA A 290 -6.66 10.42 5.61
CA ALA A 290 -7.43 9.20 5.78
C ALA A 290 -8.81 9.38 5.18
N ALA A 291 -9.32 8.31 4.57
CA ALA A 291 -10.68 8.27 4.04
C ALA A 291 -11.25 6.88 4.23
N GLN A 292 -12.55 6.78 4.35
CA GLN A 292 -13.26 5.52 4.39
C GLN A 292 -14.55 5.66 3.61
N ALA A 293 -14.74 4.83 2.59
CA ALA A 293 -15.94 4.81 1.79
C ALA A 293 -17.17 4.46 2.65
N ASP A 294 -18.30 5.12 2.39
CA ASP A 294 -19.54 4.91 3.12
C ASP A 294 -20.05 3.48 2.99
N ARG A 295 -19.84 2.89 1.81
CA ARG A 295 -20.03 1.47 1.54
C ARG A 295 -18.90 0.95 0.66
N TRP A 296 -18.53 -0.32 0.82
CA TRP A 296 -17.46 -0.95 0.06
C TRP A 296 -18.00 -1.88 -1.02
N VAL A 297 -19.29 -2.21 -0.95
CA VAL A 297 -19.96 -3.07 -1.92
C VAL A 297 -21.27 -2.46 -2.37
N ASP A 298 -21.63 -2.74 -3.63
CA ASP A 298 -22.89 -2.41 -4.26
C ASP A 298 -23.27 -3.53 -5.23
N ASP A 299 -24.44 -3.49 -5.85
CA ASP A 299 -24.83 -4.50 -6.84
C ASP A 299 -23.88 -4.49 -8.05
N GLY A 300 -23.11 -5.56 -8.20
CA GLY A 300 -22.08 -5.71 -9.21
C GLY A 300 -20.76 -4.94 -8.94
N LEU A 301 -20.52 -4.43 -7.74
CA LEU A 301 -19.31 -3.67 -7.39
C LEU A 301 -18.74 -4.06 -6.03
N LEU A 302 -17.41 -4.18 -5.97
CA LEU A 302 -16.66 -4.33 -4.73
C LEU A 302 -15.41 -3.43 -4.75
N LEU A 303 -15.12 -2.70 -3.66
CA LEU A 303 -13.94 -1.84 -3.51
C LEU A 303 -12.91 -2.49 -2.58
N VAL A 304 -11.62 -2.44 -2.95
CA VAL A 304 -10.51 -3.00 -2.15
C VAL A 304 -9.39 -1.98 -1.95
N GLY A 305 -8.66 -2.10 -0.84
CA GLY A 305 -7.51 -1.25 -0.52
C GLY A 305 -7.88 0.23 -0.42
N ASP A 306 -6.99 1.11 -0.91
CA ASP A 306 -7.18 2.57 -0.82
C ASP A 306 -8.43 3.11 -1.53
N SER A 307 -9.06 2.33 -2.41
CA SER A 307 -10.35 2.71 -3.00
C SER A 307 -11.51 2.60 -2.02
N ALA A 308 -11.41 1.69 -1.05
CA ALA A 308 -12.37 1.52 0.05
C ALA A 308 -11.97 2.33 1.30
N HIS A 309 -10.68 2.36 1.63
CA HIS A 309 -10.16 3.02 2.83
C HIS A 309 -8.70 3.48 2.63
N THR A 310 -8.47 4.75 2.67
CA THR A 310 -7.13 5.35 2.59
C THR A 310 -6.56 5.57 3.98
N HIS A 311 -5.28 5.24 4.17
CA HIS A 311 -4.55 5.37 5.42
C HIS A 311 -3.36 6.31 5.28
N GLY A 312 -2.96 6.93 6.41
CA GLY A 312 -1.70 7.67 6.48
C GLY A 312 -0.48 6.74 6.42
N PRO A 313 0.73 7.28 6.19
CA PRO A 313 1.95 6.49 6.04
C PRO A 313 2.47 5.87 7.34
N ILE A 314 2.02 6.32 8.51
CA ILE A 314 2.50 5.86 9.81
C ILE A 314 2.22 4.37 9.98
N GLY A 315 3.26 3.61 10.33
CA GLY A 315 3.19 2.17 10.53
C GLY A 315 3.17 1.36 9.24
N ALA A 316 3.33 1.98 8.07
CA ALA A 316 3.42 1.31 6.76
C ALA A 316 2.29 0.30 6.50
N GLN A 317 1.03 0.69 6.78
CA GLN A 317 -0.13 -0.22 6.73
C GLN A 317 -0.81 -0.30 5.37
N GLY A 318 -0.62 0.67 4.45
CA GLY A 318 -1.39 0.76 3.21
C GLY A 318 -1.30 -0.50 2.34
N ILE A 319 -0.08 -0.94 1.98
CA ILE A 319 0.12 -2.16 1.17
C ILE A 319 -0.33 -3.39 1.94
N ASN A 320 -0.03 -3.45 3.24
CA ASN A 320 -0.38 -4.57 4.10
C ASN A 320 -1.90 -4.82 4.14
N LEU A 321 -2.69 -3.76 4.36
CA LEU A 321 -4.15 -3.84 4.33
C LEU A 321 -4.69 -4.17 2.94
N ALA A 322 -4.12 -3.58 1.90
CA ALA A 322 -4.51 -3.81 0.51
C ALA A 322 -4.37 -5.29 0.10
N LEU A 323 -3.26 -5.93 0.48
CA LEU A 323 -3.03 -7.36 0.24
C LEU A 323 -4.00 -8.24 1.05
N GLN A 324 -4.24 -7.89 2.31
CA GLN A 324 -5.19 -8.61 3.15
C GLN A 324 -6.65 -8.44 2.68
N ASP A 325 -6.99 -7.28 2.13
CA ASP A 325 -8.30 -7.06 1.51
C ASP A 325 -8.48 -7.96 0.30
N ALA A 326 -7.45 -8.07 -0.55
CA ALA A 326 -7.47 -8.97 -1.69
C ALA A 326 -7.69 -10.44 -1.26
N ALA A 327 -6.98 -10.89 -0.21
CA ALA A 327 -7.14 -12.23 0.34
C ALA A 327 -8.53 -12.47 0.93
N ALA A 328 -9.13 -11.46 1.57
CA ALA A 328 -10.48 -11.56 2.13
C ALA A 328 -11.58 -11.45 1.07
N ALA A 329 -11.37 -10.66 -0.01
CA ALA A 329 -12.31 -10.50 -1.10
C ALA A 329 -12.38 -11.73 -2.01
N HIS A 330 -11.25 -12.43 -2.19
CA HIS A 330 -11.15 -13.58 -3.10
C HIS A 330 -12.22 -14.64 -2.90
N PRO A 331 -12.44 -15.25 -1.72
CA PRO A 331 -13.46 -16.28 -1.54
C PRO A 331 -14.88 -15.76 -1.76
N VAL A 332 -15.16 -14.49 -1.41
CA VAL A 332 -16.47 -13.87 -1.60
C VAL A 332 -16.78 -13.64 -3.09
N LEU A 333 -15.78 -13.15 -3.83
CA LEU A 333 -15.91 -12.96 -5.27
C LEU A 333 -16.04 -14.28 -6.02
N LEU A 334 -15.28 -15.30 -5.61
CA LEU A 334 -15.36 -16.64 -6.20
C LEU A 334 -16.75 -17.25 -6.01
N ASP A 335 -17.33 -17.10 -4.82
CA ASP A 335 -18.70 -17.54 -4.54
C ASP A 335 -19.73 -16.77 -5.39
N ALA A 336 -19.57 -15.45 -5.52
CA ALA A 336 -20.43 -14.60 -6.34
C ALA A 336 -20.39 -14.99 -7.82
N VAL A 337 -19.20 -15.24 -8.37
CA VAL A 337 -19.00 -15.67 -9.76
C VAL A 337 -19.63 -17.03 -10.00
N ARG A 338 -19.40 -18.01 -9.13
CA ARG A 338 -19.96 -19.37 -9.24
C ARG A 338 -21.48 -19.38 -9.17
N ALA A 339 -22.05 -18.50 -8.36
CA ALA A 339 -23.51 -18.36 -8.25
C ALA A 339 -24.15 -17.52 -9.37
N GLY A 340 -23.36 -16.84 -10.20
CA GLY A 340 -23.86 -15.86 -11.17
C GLY A 340 -24.57 -14.65 -10.52
N ASP A 341 -24.31 -14.42 -9.23
CA ASP A 341 -24.95 -13.41 -8.40
C ASP A 341 -23.91 -12.55 -7.68
N ALA A 342 -23.73 -11.32 -8.12
CA ALA A 342 -22.89 -10.31 -7.46
C ALA A 342 -23.73 -9.20 -6.81
N SER A 343 -24.88 -9.57 -6.23
CA SER A 343 -25.70 -8.66 -5.44
C SER A 343 -24.93 -8.13 -4.24
N ARG A 344 -25.27 -6.94 -3.79
CA ARG A 344 -24.71 -6.33 -2.59
C ARG A 344 -24.79 -7.27 -1.39
N THR A 345 -25.89 -8.00 -1.24
CA THR A 345 -26.08 -8.95 -0.14
C THR A 345 -25.02 -10.05 -0.15
N ARG A 346 -24.68 -10.60 -1.31
CA ARG A 346 -23.67 -11.65 -1.46
C ARG A 346 -22.25 -11.11 -1.26
N LEU A 347 -21.97 -9.87 -1.64
CA LEU A 347 -20.67 -9.24 -1.47
C LEU A 347 -20.43 -8.67 -0.05
N LEU A 348 -21.50 -8.42 0.70
CA LEU A 348 -21.45 -7.77 2.02
C LEU A 348 -20.58 -8.49 3.09
N PRO A 349 -20.40 -9.83 3.09
CA PRO A 349 -19.51 -10.52 4.03
C PRO A 349 -18.07 -9.99 4.00
N TYR A 350 -17.55 -9.59 2.83
CA TYR A 350 -16.24 -8.95 2.71
C TYR A 350 -16.18 -7.62 3.48
N GLU A 351 -17.14 -6.71 3.25
CA GLU A 351 -17.19 -5.41 3.93
C GLU A 351 -17.33 -5.59 5.45
N ARG A 352 -18.23 -6.47 5.90
CA ARG A 352 -18.46 -6.77 7.32
C ARG A 352 -17.20 -7.24 8.03
N ARG A 353 -16.38 -8.03 7.35
CA ARG A 353 -15.13 -8.52 7.89
C ARG A 353 -14.05 -7.43 7.92
N ARG A 354 -13.83 -6.74 6.80
CA ARG A 354 -12.65 -5.87 6.63
C ARG A 354 -12.83 -4.45 7.17
N ARG A 355 -14.03 -3.92 7.16
CA ARG A 355 -14.31 -2.55 7.62
C ARG A 355 -13.92 -2.30 9.09
N PRO A 356 -14.20 -3.19 10.06
CA PRO A 356 -13.75 -3.04 11.45
C PRO A 356 -12.21 -3.07 11.58
N ALA A 357 -11.53 -3.89 10.77
CA ALA A 357 -10.07 -3.97 10.75
C ALA A 357 -9.44 -2.65 10.29
N ALA A 358 -9.91 -2.08 9.18
CA ALA A 358 -9.48 -0.78 8.67
C ALA A 358 -9.75 0.34 9.69
N ALA A 359 -10.93 0.36 10.32
CA ALA A 359 -11.27 1.34 11.35
C ALA A 359 -10.35 1.23 12.58
N THR A 360 -9.92 0.01 12.93
CA THR A 360 -8.97 -0.21 14.02
C THR A 360 -7.60 0.36 13.68
N VAL A 361 -7.11 0.15 12.45
CA VAL A 361 -5.84 0.74 11.99
C VAL A 361 -5.89 2.27 11.99
N HIS A 362 -6.99 2.88 11.51
CA HIS A 362 -7.18 4.33 11.61
C HIS A 362 -7.08 4.85 13.05
N ARG A 363 -7.63 4.10 14.01
CA ARG A 363 -7.60 4.45 15.43
C ARG A 363 -6.18 4.35 15.99
N ILE A 364 -5.46 3.28 15.65
CA ILE A 364 -4.05 3.08 16.04
C ILE A 364 -3.19 4.19 15.46
N GLN A 365 -3.32 4.52 14.18
CA GLN A 365 -2.55 5.58 13.53
C GLN A 365 -2.79 6.96 14.15
N ARG A 366 -4.02 7.29 14.57
CA ARG A 366 -4.29 8.55 15.30
C ARG A 366 -3.57 8.62 16.63
N VAL A 367 -3.52 7.50 17.38
CA VAL A 367 -2.76 7.43 18.64
C VAL A 367 -1.27 7.56 18.38
N GLN A 368 -0.76 6.84 17.38
CA GLN A 368 0.65 6.91 16.97
C GLN A 368 1.05 8.31 16.52
N ALA A 369 0.23 8.99 15.73
CA ALA A 369 0.48 10.34 15.27
C ALA A 369 0.64 11.32 16.44
N LYS A 370 -0.29 11.29 17.40
CA LYS A 370 -0.22 12.12 18.61
C LYS A 370 1.02 11.81 19.46
N ALA A 371 1.42 10.54 19.53
CA ALA A 371 2.60 10.12 20.28
C ALA A 371 3.92 10.49 19.59
N LEU A 372 3.97 10.35 18.25
CA LEU A 372 5.17 10.56 17.44
C LEU A 372 5.40 12.03 17.08
N LEU A 373 4.33 12.77 16.78
CA LEU A 373 4.40 14.13 16.24
C LEU A 373 3.99 15.19 17.27
N GLY A 374 3.36 14.79 18.40
CA GLY A 374 2.94 15.71 19.46
C GLY A 374 4.12 16.35 20.19
N ARG A 375 4.07 17.67 20.36
CA ARG A 375 5.02 18.41 21.18
C ARG A 375 4.75 18.12 22.65
N SER A 376 5.77 17.67 23.38
CA SER A 376 5.72 17.45 24.84
C SER A 376 6.96 18.05 25.47
N GLY A 377 6.82 18.61 26.66
CA GLY A 377 7.99 19.14 27.40
C GLY A 377 9.00 18.04 27.75
N PRO A 378 10.26 18.40 28.07
CA PRO A 378 11.37 17.45 28.23
C PRO A 378 11.13 16.43 29.34
N VAL A 379 10.50 16.82 30.44
CA VAL A 379 10.19 15.91 31.56
C VAL A 379 9.15 14.86 31.17
N VAL A 380 8.08 15.29 30.50
CA VAL A 380 7.01 14.38 29.99
C VAL A 380 7.57 13.43 28.96
N THR A 381 8.48 13.90 28.09
CA THR A 381 9.14 13.07 27.09
C THR A 381 10.01 12.00 27.74
N ARG A 382 10.79 12.32 28.77
CA ARG A 382 11.61 11.35 29.51
C ARG A 382 10.77 10.29 30.23
N LEU A 383 9.67 10.68 30.84
CA LEU A 383 8.78 9.75 31.54
C LEU A 383 8.10 8.81 30.54
N ARG A 384 7.61 9.36 29.41
CA ARG A 384 7.02 8.61 28.33
C ARG A 384 7.98 7.61 27.68
N SER A 385 9.24 8.00 27.44
CA SER A 385 10.25 7.10 26.85
C SER A 385 10.59 5.94 27.79
N ARG A 386 10.71 6.18 29.10
CA ARG A 386 10.90 5.09 30.07
C ARG A 386 9.71 4.14 30.12
N ALA A 387 8.50 4.68 30.16
CA ALA A 387 7.28 3.86 30.11
C ALA A 387 7.20 3.07 28.80
N ALA A 388 7.48 3.70 27.65
CA ALA A 388 7.52 3.05 26.35
C ALA A 388 8.54 1.92 26.31
N ALA A 389 9.75 2.12 26.83
CA ALA A 389 10.80 1.09 26.86
C ALA A 389 10.40 -0.13 27.71
N VAL A 390 9.69 0.08 28.82
CA VAL A 390 9.15 -1.00 29.64
C VAL A 390 8.02 -1.73 28.91
N VAL A 391 7.09 -0.98 28.30
CA VAL A 391 5.95 -1.55 27.57
C VAL A 391 6.43 -2.36 26.37
N THR A 392 7.35 -1.84 25.55
CA THR A 392 7.83 -2.55 24.34
C THR A 392 8.58 -3.85 24.65
N ARG A 393 9.18 -3.96 25.85
CA ARG A 393 9.86 -5.18 26.32
C ARG A 393 8.91 -6.16 27.02
N SER A 394 7.68 -5.77 27.30
CA SER A 394 6.68 -6.59 27.99
C SER A 394 5.87 -7.46 27.01
N ARG A 395 5.18 -8.47 27.52
CA ARG A 395 4.20 -9.28 26.76
C ARG A 395 3.10 -8.44 26.13
N VAL A 396 2.76 -7.30 26.70
CA VAL A 396 1.78 -6.36 26.14
C VAL A 396 2.36 -5.69 24.91
N GLY A 397 3.62 -5.27 24.95
CA GLY A 397 4.33 -4.71 23.79
C GLY A 397 4.45 -5.72 22.65
N GLU A 398 4.75 -6.97 22.94
CA GLU A 398 4.79 -8.04 21.95
C GLU A 398 3.45 -8.23 21.25
N ARG A 399 2.34 -8.23 22.00
CA ARG A 399 0.98 -8.31 21.44
C ARG A 399 0.66 -7.10 20.56
N ILE A 400 1.06 -5.90 20.97
CA ILE A 400 0.87 -4.68 20.18
C ILE A 400 1.71 -4.76 18.89
N THR A 401 2.98 -5.15 18.97
CA THR A 401 3.85 -5.33 17.80
C THR A 401 3.28 -6.37 16.86
N HIS A 402 2.86 -7.52 17.37
CA HIS A 402 2.23 -8.57 16.58
C HIS A 402 0.97 -8.06 15.84
N ARG A 403 0.12 -7.27 16.54
CA ARG A 403 -1.09 -6.70 15.95
C ARG A 403 -0.81 -5.65 14.87
N ILE A 404 0.28 -4.89 15.02
CA ILE A 404 0.73 -3.93 14.00
C ILE A 404 1.33 -4.68 12.81
N ALA A 405 2.15 -5.69 13.07
CA ALA A 405 2.87 -6.48 12.06
C ALA A 405 1.93 -7.32 11.18
N HIS A 406 0.93 -7.96 11.79
CA HIS A 406 0.02 -8.88 11.08
C HIS A 406 -1.36 -8.27 10.77
N GLY A 407 -1.67 -7.12 11.35
CA GLY A 407 -2.99 -6.49 11.25
C GLY A 407 -3.96 -6.95 12.34
N PRO A 408 -5.06 -6.21 12.56
CA PRO A 408 -6.06 -6.53 13.59
C PRO A 408 -6.94 -7.74 13.25
N ASP A 409 -7.10 -8.06 11.96
CA ASP A 409 -7.78 -9.25 11.42
C ASP A 409 -6.93 -9.80 10.27
N PRO A 410 -5.92 -10.63 10.57
CA PRO A 410 -5.05 -11.19 9.54
C PRO A 410 -5.83 -12.08 8.57
N ALA A 411 -5.78 -11.76 7.28
CA ALA A 411 -6.33 -12.59 6.23
C ALA A 411 -5.24 -13.52 5.67
N THR A 412 -5.61 -14.76 5.39
CA THR A 412 -4.79 -15.78 4.71
C THR A 412 -5.31 -16.02 3.31
N VAL A 413 -4.44 -16.37 2.40
CA VAL A 413 -4.84 -16.78 1.06
C VAL A 413 -5.49 -18.16 1.12
N ARG A 414 -6.67 -18.29 0.54
CA ARG A 414 -7.39 -19.56 0.42
C ARG A 414 -6.85 -20.35 -0.77
N THR A 415 -5.63 -20.90 -0.59
CA THR A 415 -4.96 -21.71 -1.62
C THR A 415 -5.68 -23.03 -1.93
N ASP A 416 -6.52 -23.48 -1.01
CA ASP A 416 -7.43 -24.61 -1.18
C ASP A 416 -8.52 -24.36 -2.25
N LEU A 417 -8.75 -23.11 -2.61
CA LEU A 417 -9.70 -22.72 -3.67
C LEU A 417 -9.03 -22.63 -5.06
N PHE A 418 -7.72 -22.82 -5.15
CA PHE A 418 -6.99 -22.79 -6.41
C PHE A 418 -7.20 -24.07 -7.22
N THR A 419 -7.53 -23.94 -8.49
CA THR A 419 -7.70 -25.03 -9.43
C THR A 419 -6.48 -25.22 -10.34
N ALA A 420 -5.70 -24.16 -10.55
CA ALA A 420 -4.47 -24.19 -11.31
C ALA A 420 -3.26 -24.44 -10.40
N PRO A 421 -2.32 -25.34 -10.75
CA PRO A 421 -1.11 -25.55 -9.98
C PRO A 421 -0.29 -24.25 -9.92
N ALA A 422 0.27 -23.95 -8.74
CA ALA A 422 1.20 -22.83 -8.61
C ALA A 422 2.38 -23.01 -9.60
N PRO A 423 2.84 -21.95 -10.28
CA PRO A 423 4.06 -22.04 -11.07
C PRO A 423 5.18 -22.57 -10.17
N ARG A 424 5.86 -23.64 -10.59
CA ARG A 424 7.02 -24.18 -9.87
C ARG A 424 8.10 -23.11 -9.87
N THR A 425 8.27 -22.44 -8.75
CA THR A 425 9.46 -21.59 -8.52
C THR A 425 10.67 -22.52 -8.53
N PRO A 426 11.75 -22.23 -9.29
CA PRO A 426 12.99 -22.96 -9.14
C PRO A 426 13.38 -22.89 -7.66
N GLN A 427 13.55 -24.05 -7.03
CA GLN A 427 14.06 -24.09 -5.66
C GLN A 427 15.39 -23.36 -5.63
N ALA A 428 15.40 -22.15 -5.07
CA ALA A 428 16.65 -21.50 -4.70
C ALA A 428 17.35 -22.46 -3.73
N SER A 429 18.47 -23.02 -4.17
CA SER A 429 19.38 -23.80 -3.36
C SER A 429 19.51 -23.10 -2.00
N GLN A 430 19.18 -23.79 -0.93
CA GLN A 430 19.38 -23.33 0.42
C GLN A 430 20.88 -23.05 0.61
N ALA A 431 21.29 -21.82 0.38
CA ALA A 431 22.62 -21.39 0.82
C ALA A 431 22.64 -21.48 2.35
N PRO A 432 23.63 -22.14 2.95
CA PRO A 432 23.70 -22.26 4.40
C PRO A 432 23.76 -20.87 5.01
N ARG A 433 22.85 -20.60 5.95
CA ARG A 433 22.90 -19.40 6.79
C ARG A 433 24.27 -19.35 7.48
N ALA A 434 25.08 -18.35 7.14
CA ALA A 434 26.33 -18.08 7.86
C ALA A 434 26.00 -17.97 9.35
N ALA A 435 26.66 -18.82 10.15
CA ALA A 435 26.54 -18.82 11.59
C ALA A 435 26.87 -17.42 12.11
N ARG A 436 25.91 -16.76 12.73
CA ARG A 436 26.14 -15.48 13.41
C ARG A 436 27.05 -15.76 14.61
N SER A 437 28.31 -15.34 14.55
CA SER A 437 29.20 -15.35 15.70
C SER A 437 28.62 -14.45 16.79
N ARG A 438 28.39 -15.04 17.95
CA ARG A 438 28.17 -14.30 19.20
C ARG A 438 29.50 -13.68 19.62
N ALA A 439 29.60 -12.38 19.63
CA ALA A 439 30.53 -11.61 20.43
C ALA A 439 29.80 -10.41 21.02
#